data_574124a9b4bd052eb79c1908a50cb836
#
_entry.id   574124a9b4bd052eb79c1908a50cb836
#
_cell.length_a   1.000
_cell.length_b   1.000
_cell.length_c   1.000
_cell.angle_alpha   90.00
_cell.angle_beta   90.00
_cell.angle_gamma   90.00
#
_symmetry.space_group_name_H-M   'P 1'
#
loop_
_entity.id
_entity.type
_entity.pdbx_description
1 polymer ?
#
loop_
_entity_poly.entity_id
_entity_poly.type
_entity_poly.pdbx_seq_one_letter_code
_entity_poly.pdbx_strand_id
1 'polypeptide(L)'
;GHSKSDKRVYRSVEEEKKWKEKDPLTAYERKLYMDRNTIRELRSKVREFVDTEFNRAFEKKDEVLTLEETKEYVYGTAPDIKVHKSGMHPSTYRLAIREALSEILRDEKATLIGEDVGKYGGCFGVTGPLYNEFSENILETPVSEEAFTGVAVGEGIMGERVIEEIMYGDFLTLASDGLVNHAAKIRYMSAGQLSCPMVIRAPIGSGTGHGSQHTQSLEGMFLNIPGLKIVAPSDPFTAKALLKSAYE
;
A
#
# COMPACT_ATOMS: atom_id res chain seq x y z
N GLY A 1 -3.44 27.07 -2.88
CA GLY A 1 -2.13 27.28 -2.31
C GLY A 1 -1.65 26.09 -1.51
N HIS A 2 -0.35 25.97 -1.34
CA HIS A 2 0.27 24.86 -0.62
C HIS A 2 -0.02 24.87 0.89
N SER A 3 -0.24 26.04 1.44
CA SER A 3 -0.46 26.22 2.88
C SER A 3 -1.47 27.34 3.13
N LYS A 4 -2.08 27.35 4.33
CA LYS A 4 -2.95 28.45 4.78
C LYS A 4 -2.22 29.80 4.83
N SER A 5 -0.89 29.79 4.99
CA SER A 5 -0.03 30.96 5.02
C SER A 5 0.50 31.38 3.64
N ASP A 6 0.08 30.71 2.57
CA ASP A 6 0.50 31.06 1.20
C ASP A 6 0.01 32.45 0.82
N LYS A 7 0.97 33.37 0.59
CA LYS A 7 0.71 34.76 0.23
C LYS A 7 0.18 34.94 -1.19
N ARG A 8 0.15 33.89 -1.99
CA ARG A 8 -0.34 33.85 -3.39
C ARG A 8 0.28 34.89 -4.32
N VAL A 9 1.50 35.34 -4.03
CA VAL A 9 2.19 36.38 -4.80
C VAL A 9 2.59 35.95 -6.21
N TYR A 10 2.52 34.67 -6.52
CA TYR A 10 2.89 34.05 -7.79
C TYR A 10 1.70 33.83 -8.74
N ARG A 11 0.49 34.24 -8.35
CA ARG A 11 -0.75 34.09 -9.16
C ARG A 11 -1.52 35.40 -9.21
N SER A 12 -2.15 35.67 -10.35
CA SER A 12 -3.10 36.78 -10.45
C SER A 12 -4.47 36.40 -9.87
N VAL A 13 -5.25 37.44 -9.50
CA VAL A 13 -6.63 37.27 -9.05
C VAL A 13 -7.51 36.66 -10.14
N GLU A 14 -7.27 37.03 -11.39
CA GLU A 14 -7.96 36.51 -12.58
C GLU A 14 -7.69 35.01 -12.77
N GLU A 15 -6.42 34.60 -12.60
CA GLU A 15 -6.05 33.19 -12.65
C GLU A 15 -6.76 32.39 -11.56
N GLU A 16 -6.76 32.86 -10.31
CA GLU A 16 -7.45 32.19 -9.21
C GLU A 16 -8.95 32.07 -9.48
N LYS A 17 -9.59 33.12 -10.03
CA LYS A 17 -11.01 33.09 -10.39
C LYS A 17 -11.28 32.04 -11.45
N LYS A 18 -10.48 31.97 -12.49
CA LYS A 18 -10.59 30.97 -13.55
C LYS A 18 -10.45 29.53 -13.02
N TRP A 19 -9.57 29.29 -12.04
CA TRP A 19 -9.44 27.97 -11.42
C TRP A 19 -10.61 27.64 -10.50
N LYS A 20 -11.16 28.61 -9.78
CA LYS A 20 -12.37 28.41 -8.96
C LYS A 20 -13.60 28.05 -9.81
N GLU A 21 -13.71 28.58 -11.04
CA GLU A 21 -14.77 28.22 -11.99
C GLU A 21 -14.68 26.73 -12.43
N LYS A 22 -13.47 26.17 -12.38
CA LYS A 22 -13.18 24.75 -12.67
C LYS A 22 -13.20 23.85 -11.44
N ASP A 23 -13.67 24.35 -10.29
CA ASP A 23 -13.79 23.55 -9.09
C ASP A 23 -14.53 22.24 -9.37
N PRO A 24 -13.92 21.06 -9.05
CA PRO A 24 -14.48 19.77 -9.44
C PRO A 24 -15.81 19.48 -8.76
N LEU A 25 -16.02 19.94 -7.52
CA LEU A 25 -17.29 19.76 -6.81
C LEU A 25 -18.41 20.53 -7.51
N THR A 26 -18.16 21.80 -7.81
CA THR A 26 -19.12 22.65 -8.52
C THR A 26 -19.39 22.13 -9.95
N ALA A 27 -18.36 21.64 -10.63
CA ALA A 27 -18.50 21.04 -11.96
C ALA A 27 -19.31 19.75 -11.92
N TYR A 28 -19.12 18.93 -10.89
CA TYR A 28 -19.87 17.69 -10.68
C TYR A 28 -21.35 17.96 -10.34
N GLU A 29 -21.62 18.90 -9.44
CA GLU A 29 -22.99 19.29 -9.09
C GLU A 29 -23.81 19.72 -10.32
N ARG A 30 -23.18 20.38 -11.28
CA ARG A 30 -23.84 20.74 -12.56
C ARG A 30 -24.23 19.54 -13.42
N LYS A 31 -23.59 18.40 -13.21
CA LYS A 31 -23.88 17.13 -13.90
C LYS A 31 -24.88 16.26 -13.18
N LEU A 32 -25.15 16.55 -11.91
CA LEU A 32 -26.17 15.82 -11.15
C LEU A 32 -27.57 16.26 -11.63
N TYR A 33 -28.42 15.28 -11.92
CA TYR A 33 -29.83 15.51 -12.20
C TYR A 33 -30.63 15.77 -10.89
N MET A 34 -30.16 16.72 -10.07
CA MET A 34 -30.77 17.09 -8.80
C MET A 34 -31.11 18.57 -8.83
N ASP A 35 -32.22 18.93 -8.18
CA ASP A 35 -32.57 20.34 -8.06
C ASP A 35 -31.65 21.05 -7.04
N ARG A 36 -31.56 22.37 -7.15
CA ARG A 36 -30.67 23.21 -6.34
C ARG A 36 -30.96 23.15 -4.83
N ASN A 37 -32.21 22.90 -4.45
CA ASN A 37 -32.59 22.85 -3.04
C ASN A 37 -32.07 21.53 -2.45
N THR A 38 -32.25 20.42 -3.15
CA THR A 38 -31.70 19.11 -2.73
C THR A 38 -30.16 19.16 -2.58
N ILE A 39 -29.47 19.80 -3.51
CA ILE A 39 -28.00 19.98 -3.40
C ILE A 39 -27.64 20.83 -2.18
N ARG A 40 -28.40 21.91 -1.91
CA ARG A 40 -28.17 22.78 -0.75
C ARG A 40 -28.39 22.03 0.56
N GLU A 41 -29.48 21.27 0.67
CA GLU A 41 -29.79 20.45 1.84
C GLU A 41 -28.69 19.40 2.09
N LEU A 42 -28.23 18.71 1.02
CA LEU A 42 -27.14 17.75 1.13
C LEU A 42 -25.85 18.40 1.64
N ARG A 43 -25.47 19.55 1.09
CA ARG A 43 -24.31 20.31 1.57
C ARG A 43 -24.46 20.72 3.05
N SER A 44 -25.67 21.12 3.48
CA SER A 44 -25.92 21.49 4.88
C SER A 44 -25.75 20.28 5.80
N LYS A 45 -26.32 19.13 5.43
CA LYS A 45 -26.19 17.88 6.21
C LYS A 45 -24.75 17.41 6.32
N VAL A 46 -23.99 17.46 5.22
CA VAL A 46 -22.57 17.08 5.23
C VAL A 46 -21.77 18.03 6.12
N ARG A 47 -22.02 19.34 6.04
CA ARG A 47 -21.34 20.32 6.90
C ARG A 47 -21.66 20.08 8.38
N GLU A 48 -22.92 19.91 8.72
CA GLU A 48 -23.36 19.62 10.09
C GLU A 48 -22.71 18.34 10.62
N PHE A 49 -22.64 17.30 9.80
CA PHE A 49 -21.94 16.06 10.16
C PHE A 49 -20.45 16.30 10.44
N VAL A 50 -19.75 17.00 9.54
CA VAL A 50 -18.32 17.30 9.70
C VAL A 50 -18.07 18.15 10.95
N ASP A 51 -18.90 19.22 11.17
CA ASP A 51 -18.78 20.09 12.34
C ASP A 51 -19.03 19.31 13.64
N THR A 52 -20.01 18.41 13.64
CA THR A 52 -20.31 17.55 14.81
C THR A 52 -19.14 16.62 15.13
N GLU A 53 -18.62 15.91 14.15
CA GLU A 53 -17.50 14.98 14.35
C GLU A 53 -16.21 15.74 14.70
N PHE A 54 -15.97 16.91 14.13
CA PHE A 54 -14.86 17.76 14.51
C PHE A 54 -14.93 18.18 15.98
N ASN A 55 -16.10 18.67 16.42
CA ASN A 55 -16.28 19.10 17.81
C ASN A 55 -16.12 17.92 18.77
N ARG A 56 -16.68 16.75 18.42
CA ARG A 56 -16.52 15.52 19.20
C ARG A 56 -15.06 15.11 19.35
N ALA A 57 -14.29 15.17 18.25
CA ALA A 57 -12.86 14.88 18.28
C ALA A 57 -12.08 15.94 19.08
N PHE A 58 -12.48 17.22 18.95
CA PHE A 58 -11.85 18.32 19.66
C PHE A 58 -12.08 18.26 21.18
N GLU A 59 -13.24 17.79 21.63
CA GLU A 59 -13.53 17.57 23.06
C GLU A 59 -12.63 16.47 23.65
N LYS A 60 -12.19 15.51 22.82
CA LYS A 60 -11.31 14.39 23.21
C LYS A 60 -9.81 14.65 22.98
N LYS A 61 -9.45 15.86 22.59
CA LYS A 61 -8.05 16.20 22.23
C LYS A 61 -7.02 15.94 23.32
N ASP A 62 -7.43 15.96 24.57
CA ASP A 62 -6.55 15.79 25.74
C ASP A 62 -6.55 14.35 26.26
N GLU A 63 -7.29 13.44 25.63
CA GLU A 63 -7.20 12.01 25.92
C GLU A 63 -5.84 11.47 25.46
N VAL A 64 -5.04 11.02 26.41
CA VAL A 64 -3.75 10.42 26.16
C VAL A 64 -3.91 8.91 26.09
N LEU A 65 -3.57 8.33 24.95
CA LEU A 65 -3.58 6.88 24.81
C LEU A 65 -2.50 6.23 25.70
N THR A 66 -2.83 5.12 26.30
CA THR A 66 -1.85 4.25 26.95
C THR A 66 -0.89 3.67 25.90
N LEU A 67 0.25 3.17 26.33
CA LEU A 67 1.21 2.51 25.44
C LEU A 67 0.58 1.29 24.75
N GLU A 68 -0.25 0.54 25.44
CA GLU A 68 -0.92 -0.65 24.87
C GLU A 68 -1.95 -0.26 23.81
N GLU A 69 -2.79 0.73 24.07
CA GLU A 69 -3.72 1.28 23.06
C GLU A 69 -2.96 1.83 21.84
N THR A 70 -1.85 2.54 22.07
CA THR A 70 -1.01 3.03 20.98
C THR A 70 -0.47 1.89 20.13
N LYS A 71 0.01 0.80 20.75
CA LYS A 71 0.47 -0.39 20.03
C LYS A 71 -0.65 -1.04 19.22
N GLU A 72 -1.85 -1.11 19.75
CA GLU A 72 -3.00 -1.67 19.03
C GLU A 72 -3.33 -0.86 17.77
N TYR A 73 -3.28 0.47 17.84
CA TYR A 73 -3.49 1.31 16.66
C TYR A 73 -2.37 1.20 15.62
N VAL A 74 -1.13 0.96 16.04
CA VAL A 74 0.02 0.84 15.13
C VAL A 74 0.07 -0.54 14.47
N TYR A 75 -0.07 -1.62 15.25
CA TYR A 75 0.19 -2.99 14.79
C TYR A 75 -1.08 -3.81 14.57
N GLY A 76 -2.22 -3.35 15.11
CA GLY A 76 -3.44 -4.15 15.16
C GLY A 76 -3.32 -5.35 16.11
N THR A 77 -4.35 -6.15 16.15
CA THR A 77 -4.30 -7.46 16.82
C THR A 77 -3.41 -8.37 15.98
N ALA A 78 -2.34 -8.87 16.55
CA ALA A 78 -1.49 -9.83 15.86
C ALA A 78 -2.33 -11.07 15.54
N PRO A 79 -2.46 -11.47 14.26
CA PRO A 79 -3.09 -12.74 13.96
C PRO A 79 -2.26 -13.87 14.55
N ASP A 80 -2.92 -14.97 14.91
CA ASP A 80 -2.21 -16.20 15.23
C ASP A 80 -1.35 -16.58 14.01
N ILE A 81 -0.04 -16.53 14.19
CA ILE A 81 0.90 -16.89 13.12
C ILE A 81 0.73 -18.37 12.82
N LYS A 82 0.07 -18.68 11.72
CA LYS A 82 0.02 -20.05 11.24
C LYS A 82 1.38 -20.44 10.69
N VAL A 83 2.05 -21.36 11.36
CA VAL A 83 3.28 -21.95 10.85
C VAL A 83 2.91 -22.89 9.68
N HIS A 84 3.14 -22.41 8.45
CA HIS A 84 2.95 -23.23 7.27
C HIS A 84 4.07 -24.27 7.18
N LYS A 85 3.71 -25.54 7.39
CA LYS A 85 4.60 -26.66 7.09
C LYS A 85 4.52 -26.91 5.59
N SER A 86 5.50 -26.40 4.83
CA SER A 86 5.64 -26.83 3.44
C SER A 86 6.27 -28.22 3.41
N GLY A 87 5.85 -29.06 2.48
CA GLY A 87 6.51 -30.34 2.25
C GLY A 87 8.02 -30.12 2.00
N MET A 88 8.85 -30.89 2.70
CA MET A 88 10.32 -30.77 2.57
C MET A 88 10.77 -31.53 1.32
N HIS A 89 10.82 -30.84 0.20
CA HIS A 89 11.54 -31.34 -0.97
C HIS A 89 12.59 -30.29 -1.38
N PRO A 90 13.73 -30.72 -1.92
CA PRO A 90 14.75 -29.80 -2.39
C PRO A 90 14.17 -28.83 -3.41
N SER A 91 14.28 -27.54 -3.18
CA SER A 91 13.76 -26.50 -4.05
C SER A 91 14.76 -25.36 -4.15
N THR A 92 14.64 -24.56 -5.18
CA THR A 92 15.33 -23.27 -5.27
C THR A 92 14.45 -22.17 -4.66
N TYR A 93 15.05 -21.06 -4.25
CA TYR A 93 14.29 -19.88 -3.79
C TYR A 93 13.19 -19.49 -4.77
N ARG A 94 13.54 -19.42 -6.05
CA ARG A 94 12.60 -19.09 -7.13
C ARG A 94 11.37 -20.00 -7.14
N LEU A 95 11.59 -21.32 -7.04
CA LEU A 95 10.49 -22.28 -7.06
C LEU A 95 9.66 -22.22 -5.78
N ALA A 96 10.30 -22.06 -4.64
CA ALA A 96 9.62 -21.96 -3.34
C ALA A 96 8.70 -20.74 -3.28
N ILE A 97 9.17 -19.57 -3.75
CA ILE A 97 8.36 -18.36 -3.81
C ILE A 97 7.23 -18.51 -4.84
N ARG A 98 7.50 -19.09 -6.01
CA ARG A 98 6.46 -19.37 -7.01
C ARG A 98 5.35 -20.27 -6.47
N GLU A 99 5.71 -21.33 -5.75
CA GLU A 99 4.73 -22.20 -5.10
C GLU A 99 3.87 -21.44 -4.07
N ALA A 100 4.51 -20.60 -3.24
CA ALA A 100 3.77 -19.76 -2.30
C ALA A 100 2.79 -18.84 -3.03
N LEU A 101 3.25 -18.14 -4.07
CA LEU A 101 2.40 -17.24 -4.86
C LEU A 101 1.26 -18.01 -5.56
N SER A 102 1.53 -19.19 -6.12
CA SER A 102 0.47 -20.03 -6.72
C SER A 102 -0.59 -20.44 -5.69
N GLU A 103 -0.20 -20.73 -4.46
CA GLU A 103 -1.14 -21.05 -3.39
C GLU A 103 -1.94 -19.82 -2.94
N ILE A 104 -1.30 -18.67 -2.85
CA ILE A 104 -1.91 -17.39 -2.44
C ILE A 104 -2.89 -16.89 -3.50
N LEU A 105 -2.52 -16.90 -4.78
CA LEU A 105 -3.33 -16.36 -5.87
C LEU A 105 -4.61 -17.17 -6.14
N ARG A 106 -4.86 -18.27 -5.42
CA ARG A 106 -6.17 -18.94 -5.38
C ARG A 106 -7.18 -18.23 -4.47
N ASP A 107 -6.74 -17.32 -3.66
CA ASP A 107 -7.62 -16.38 -2.96
C ASP A 107 -8.08 -15.31 -3.95
N GLU A 108 -9.38 -15.16 -4.14
CA GLU A 108 -9.98 -14.17 -5.06
C GLU A 108 -9.62 -12.72 -4.71
N LYS A 109 -9.23 -12.46 -3.46
CA LYS A 109 -8.81 -11.15 -2.97
C LYS A 109 -7.32 -10.88 -3.14
N ALA A 110 -6.54 -11.87 -3.59
CA ALA A 110 -5.12 -11.71 -3.77
C ALA A 110 -4.82 -10.99 -5.08
N THR A 111 -4.06 -9.91 -5.02
CA THR A 111 -3.48 -9.23 -6.20
C THR A 111 -1.96 -9.30 -6.14
N LEU A 112 -1.32 -9.66 -7.25
CA LEU A 112 0.12 -9.52 -7.46
C LEU A 112 0.37 -8.35 -8.40
N ILE A 113 1.03 -7.31 -7.93
CA ILE A 113 1.35 -6.11 -8.70
C ILE A 113 2.85 -5.90 -8.82
N GLY A 114 3.31 -5.43 -9.97
CA GLY A 114 4.72 -5.07 -10.18
C GLY A 114 5.10 -4.99 -11.65
N GLU A 115 6.37 -4.72 -11.88
CA GLU A 115 6.96 -4.65 -13.21
C GLU A 115 7.34 -6.04 -13.73
N ASP A 116 7.08 -6.28 -15.01
CA ASP A 116 7.42 -7.53 -15.70
C ASP A 116 6.86 -8.82 -15.04
N VAL A 117 5.92 -8.70 -14.12
CA VAL A 117 5.33 -9.83 -13.38
C VAL A 117 4.36 -10.66 -14.20
N GLY A 118 3.89 -10.12 -15.33
CA GLY A 118 2.95 -10.74 -16.24
C GLY A 118 3.62 -11.76 -17.20
N LYS A 119 3.47 -11.54 -18.49
CA LYS A 119 3.92 -12.46 -19.54
C LYS A 119 5.44 -12.69 -19.54
N TYR A 120 6.21 -11.69 -19.14
CA TYR A 120 7.67 -11.84 -19.04
C TYR A 120 8.07 -12.82 -17.94
N GLY A 121 7.32 -12.88 -16.85
CA GLY A 121 7.51 -13.88 -15.81
C GLY A 121 8.37 -13.47 -14.63
N GLY A 122 8.56 -12.17 -14.44
CA GLY A 122 9.38 -11.59 -13.37
C GLY A 122 10.86 -11.56 -13.68
N CYS A 123 11.57 -10.57 -13.15
CA CYS A 123 13.00 -10.35 -13.37
C CYS A 123 13.87 -11.61 -13.09
N PHE A 124 13.50 -12.39 -12.08
CA PHE A 124 14.16 -13.63 -11.70
C PHE A 124 13.35 -14.88 -12.09
N GLY A 125 12.39 -14.73 -12.98
CA GLY A 125 11.57 -15.83 -13.47
C GLY A 125 10.71 -16.49 -12.40
N VAL A 126 10.27 -15.72 -11.39
CA VAL A 126 9.40 -16.23 -10.30
C VAL A 126 7.98 -16.43 -10.79
N THR A 127 7.43 -15.43 -11.49
CA THR A 127 5.99 -15.34 -11.84
C THR A 127 5.63 -16.00 -13.17
N GLY A 128 6.62 -16.44 -13.96
CA GLY A 128 6.45 -16.89 -15.33
C GLY A 128 5.24 -17.78 -15.64
N PRO A 129 5.05 -18.93 -14.98
CA PRO A 129 3.89 -19.78 -15.25
C PRO A 129 2.60 -19.24 -14.64
N LEU A 130 2.67 -18.37 -13.61
CA LEU A 130 1.50 -17.95 -12.84
C LEU A 130 0.55 -17.09 -13.67
N TYR A 131 1.08 -16.29 -14.59
CA TYR A 131 0.26 -15.44 -15.45
C TYR A 131 -0.73 -16.24 -16.31
N ASN A 132 -0.38 -17.46 -16.70
CA ASN A 132 -1.29 -18.30 -17.51
C ASN A 132 -2.51 -18.79 -16.71
N GLU A 133 -2.36 -18.95 -15.39
CA GLU A 133 -3.42 -19.47 -14.50
C GLU A 133 -4.16 -18.33 -13.78
N PHE A 134 -3.47 -17.22 -13.45
CA PHE A 134 -3.97 -16.16 -12.58
C PHE A 134 -3.89 -14.77 -13.24
N SER A 135 -4.11 -14.65 -14.55
CA SER A 135 -3.99 -13.38 -15.27
C SER A 135 -4.89 -12.26 -14.72
N GLU A 136 -6.04 -12.61 -14.14
CA GLU A 136 -6.97 -11.64 -13.55
C GLU A 136 -6.49 -11.09 -12.19
N ASN A 137 -5.59 -11.82 -11.52
CA ASN A 137 -5.02 -11.43 -10.24
C ASN A 137 -3.62 -10.81 -10.37
N ILE A 138 -3.06 -10.75 -11.59
CA ILE A 138 -1.71 -10.24 -11.82
C ILE A 138 -1.78 -8.93 -12.61
N LEU A 139 -1.44 -7.84 -11.95
CA LEU A 139 -1.39 -6.51 -12.51
C LEU A 139 0.04 -6.13 -12.89
N GLU A 140 0.34 -6.23 -14.19
CA GLU A 140 1.61 -5.78 -14.75
C GLU A 140 1.61 -4.26 -14.95
N THR A 141 2.64 -3.58 -14.47
CA THR A 141 2.75 -2.12 -14.49
C THR A 141 3.92 -1.64 -15.35
N PRO A 142 3.86 -0.40 -15.86
CA PRO A 142 5.06 0.29 -16.36
C PRO A 142 6.08 0.48 -15.24
N VAL A 143 7.34 0.75 -15.60
CA VAL A 143 8.41 1.11 -14.65
C VAL A 143 8.02 2.40 -13.92
N SER A 144 7.60 2.27 -12.67
CA SER A 144 7.09 3.40 -11.87
C SER A 144 6.83 2.96 -10.41
N GLU A 145 7.87 2.58 -9.68
CA GLU A 145 7.77 1.98 -8.34
C GLU A 145 6.95 2.82 -7.36
N GLU A 146 7.13 4.13 -7.37
CA GLU A 146 6.33 5.05 -6.55
C GLU A 146 4.84 4.99 -6.91
N ALA A 147 4.51 4.93 -8.19
CA ALA A 147 3.13 4.95 -8.65
C ALA A 147 2.41 3.63 -8.36
N PHE A 148 3.01 2.49 -8.67
CA PHE A 148 2.33 1.23 -8.42
C PHE A 148 2.32 0.83 -6.94
N THR A 149 3.29 1.28 -6.13
CA THR A 149 3.19 1.21 -4.66
C THR A 149 1.97 2.01 -4.17
N GLY A 150 1.72 3.18 -4.74
CA GLY A 150 0.51 3.96 -4.45
C GLY A 150 -0.78 3.21 -4.81
N VAL A 151 -0.80 2.48 -5.92
CA VAL A 151 -1.93 1.60 -6.31
C VAL A 151 -2.09 0.46 -5.30
N ALA A 152 -1.01 -0.23 -4.95
CA ALA A 152 -1.01 -1.32 -3.97
C ALA A 152 -1.54 -0.88 -2.60
N VAL A 153 -1.13 0.30 -2.12
CA VAL A 153 -1.67 0.91 -0.89
C VAL A 153 -3.17 1.18 -1.03
N GLY A 154 -3.60 1.72 -2.17
CA GLY A 154 -5.02 1.99 -2.45
C GLY A 154 -5.87 0.71 -2.42
N GLU A 155 -5.44 -0.34 -3.09
CA GLU A 155 -6.09 -1.66 -3.08
C GLU A 155 -6.16 -2.24 -1.65
N GLY A 156 -5.04 -2.19 -0.90
CA GLY A 156 -5.00 -2.63 0.48
C GLY A 156 -6.02 -1.89 1.37
N ILE A 157 -6.14 -0.57 1.22
CA ILE A 157 -7.14 0.24 1.95
C ILE A 157 -8.57 -0.17 1.57
N MET A 158 -8.80 -0.57 0.34
CA MET A 158 -10.11 -1.06 -0.14
C MET A 158 -10.44 -2.47 0.32
N GLY A 159 -9.51 -3.16 0.99
CA GLY A 159 -9.72 -4.47 1.60
C GLY A 159 -9.19 -5.65 0.78
N GLU A 160 -8.49 -5.36 -0.32
CA GLU A 160 -7.77 -6.39 -1.07
C GLU A 160 -6.47 -6.77 -0.35
N ARG A 161 -5.92 -7.94 -0.67
CA ARG A 161 -4.66 -8.43 -0.12
C ARG A 161 -3.60 -8.41 -1.20
N VAL A 162 -2.73 -7.43 -1.13
CA VAL A 162 -1.80 -7.11 -2.20
C VAL A 162 -0.42 -7.71 -1.93
N ILE A 163 0.13 -8.36 -2.94
CA ILE A 163 1.55 -8.70 -2.99
C ILE A 163 2.18 -7.80 -4.05
N GLU A 164 3.06 -6.92 -3.61
CA GLU A 164 3.85 -6.07 -4.49
C GLU A 164 5.22 -6.68 -4.72
N GLU A 165 5.62 -6.83 -5.99
CA GLU A 165 6.97 -7.22 -6.35
C GLU A 165 7.78 -5.98 -6.76
N ILE A 166 8.74 -5.60 -5.95
CA ILE A 166 9.79 -4.65 -6.32
C ILE A 166 10.96 -5.45 -6.88
N MET A 167 11.39 -5.10 -8.10
CA MET A 167 12.35 -5.89 -8.88
C MET A 167 13.70 -6.10 -8.17
N TYR A 168 14.19 -5.09 -7.45
CA TYR A 168 15.38 -5.11 -6.61
C TYR A 168 15.15 -4.36 -5.31
N GLY A 169 15.75 -4.84 -4.21
CA GLY A 169 15.67 -4.17 -2.93
C GLY A 169 16.18 -2.73 -2.93
N ASP A 170 17.10 -2.40 -3.84
CA ASP A 170 17.58 -1.05 -4.09
C ASP A 170 16.45 -0.08 -4.46
N PHE A 171 15.44 -0.54 -5.17
CA PHE A 171 14.31 0.26 -5.64
C PHE A 171 13.20 0.42 -4.61
N LEU A 172 13.31 -0.20 -3.44
CA LEU A 172 12.50 0.15 -2.27
C LEU A 172 12.67 1.63 -1.89
N THR A 173 13.78 2.25 -2.28
CA THR A 173 13.99 3.69 -2.09
C THR A 173 12.99 4.54 -2.88
N LEU A 174 12.56 4.08 -4.06
CA LEU A 174 11.53 4.75 -4.87
C LEU A 174 10.12 4.55 -4.29
N ALA A 175 9.86 3.38 -3.71
CA ALA A 175 8.60 3.04 -3.05
C ALA A 175 8.48 3.61 -1.62
N SER A 176 9.51 4.26 -1.10
CA SER A 176 9.64 4.59 0.33
C SER A 176 8.51 5.45 0.87
N ASP A 177 7.99 6.43 0.13
CA ASP A 177 6.88 7.26 0.60
C ASP A 177 5.61 6.43 0.80
N GLY A 178 5.25 5.63 -0.19
CA GLY A 178 4.10 4.73 -0.10
C GLY A 178 4.18 3.76 1.08
N LEU A 179 5.37 3.23 1.36
CA LEU A 179 5.60 2.31 2.47
C LEU A 179 5.58 2.99 3.83
N VAL A 180 6.39 4.05 3.98
CA VAL A 180 6.68 4.68 5.27
C VAL A 180 5.55 5.61 5.71
N ASN A 181 5.04 6.44 4.80
CA ASN A 181 4.08 7.49 5.12
C ASN A 181 2.63 7.06 4.90
N HIS A 182 2.38 6.02 4.09
CA HIS A 182 1.04 5.55 3.79
C HIS A 182 0.79 4.15 4.38
N ALA A 183 1.34 3.08 3.83
CA ALA A 183 1.04 1.71 4.26
C ALA A 183 1.27 1.51 5.77
N ALA A 184 2.42 1.93 6.28
CA ALA A 184 2.77 1.79 7.69
C ALA A 184 1.95 2.66 8.64
N LYS A 185 1.32 3.74 8.17
CA LYS A 185 0.69 4.75 9.04
C LYS A 185 -0.83 4.80 8.94
N ILE A 186 -1.43 4.31 7.86
CA ILE A 186 -2.86 4.50 7.61
C ILE A 186 -3.73 3.97 8.75
N ARG A 187 -3.37 2.84 9.35
CA ARG A 187 -4.10 2.27 10.47
C ARG A 187 -4.09 3.21 11.68
N TYR A 188 -2.94 3.73 12.04
CA TYR A 188 -2.79 4.67 13.16
C TYR A 188 -3.52 5.99 12.88
N MET A 189 -3.31 6.57 11.69
CA MET A 189 -3.92 7.85 11.30
C MET A 189 -5.45 7.79 11.22
N SER A 190 -6.00 6.62 10.91
CA SER A 190 -7.45 6.40 10.83
C SER A 190 -8.07 5.89 12.13
N ALA A 191 -7.32 5.86 13.23
CA ALA A 191 -7.76 5.26 14.49
C ALA A 191 -8.31 3.82 14.31
N GLY A 192 -7.61 3.02 13.49
CA GLY A 192 -7.95 1.62 13.22
C GLY A 192 -9.10 1.39 12.23
N GLN A 193 -9.72 2.46 11.69
CA GLN A 193 -10.82 2.33 10.74
C GLN A 193 -10.38 1.77 9.38
N LEU A 194 -9.15 2.06 8.99
CA LEU A 194 -8.55 1.55 7.76
C LEU A 194 -7.36 0.65 8.09
N SER A 195 -7.06 -0.26 7.20
CA SER A 195 -5.87 -1.10 7.22
C SER A 195 -5.29 -1.20 5.81
N CYS A 196 -4.03 -1.59 5.72
CA CYS A 196 -3.36 -1.81 4.45
C CYS A 196 -2.65 -3.18 4.51
N PRO A 197 -3.39 -4.30 4.34
CA PRO A 197 -2.84 -5.63 4.34
C PRO A 197 -2.09 -5.88 3.03
N MET A 198 -0.81 -5.55 3.00
CA MET A 198 0.04 -5.75 1.83
C MET A 198 1.37 -6.41 2.20
N VAL A 199 1.91 -7.16 1.28
CA VAL A 199 3.24 -7.78 1.38
C VAL A 199 4.11 -7.23 0.26
N ILE A 200 5.28 -6.71 0.59
CA ILE A 200 6.26 -6.29 -0.39
C ILE A 200 7.37 -7.32 -0.44
N ARG A 201 7.63 -7.81 -1.62
CA ARG A 201 8.68 -8.76 -1.94
C ARG A 201 9.75 -8.09 -2.78
N ALA A 202 10.98 -8.05 -2.30
CA ALA A 202 12.11 -7.52 -3.04
C ALA A 202 13.33 -8.43 -2.89
N PRO A 203 13.94 -8.88 -3.98
CA PRO A 203 15.24 -9.57 -3.93
C PRO A 203 16.34 -8.61 -3.54
N ILE A 204 17.24 -9.06 -2.65
CA ILE A 204 18.37 -8.29 -2.14
C ILE A 204 19.68 -9.07 -2.26
N GLY A 205 20.79 -8.37 -2.13
CA GLY A 205 22.12 -8.96 -2.00
C GLY A 205 22.94 -9.06 -3.29
N SER A 206 24.21 -9.32 -3.12
CA SER A 206 25.25 -9.17 -4.15
C SER A 206 25.39 -10.37 -5.10
N GLY A 207 24.61 -11.43 -4.93
CA GLY A 207 24.78 -12.69 -5.66
C GLY A 207 24.64 -12.59 -7.18
N THR A 208 23.97 -11.57 -7.69
CA THR A 208 23.76 -11.35 -9.13
C THR A 208 24.92 -10.62 -9.82
N GLY A 209 25.74 -9.87 -9.06
CA GLY A 209 26.84 -9.07 -9.60
C GLY A 209 26.43 -7.90 -10.49
N HIS A 210 25.19 -7.39 -10.36
CA HIS A 210 24.63 -6.33 -11.22
C HIS A 210 25.10 -4.91 -10.86
N GLY A 211 26.15 -4.78 -10.04
CA GLY A 211 26.74 -3.48 -9.67
C GLY A 211 26.09 -2.85 -8.44
N SER A 212 26.53 -1.63 -8.10
CA SER A 212 26.25 -0.99 -6.81
C SER A 212 24.79 -0.60 -6.56
N GLN A 213 23.98 -0.51 -7.60
CA GLN A 213 22.58 -0.06 -7.52
C GLN A 213 21.55 -1.21 -7.56
N HIS A 214 22.02 -2.48 -7.63
CA HIS A 214 21.18 -3.65 -7.81
C HIS A 214 21.60 -4.81 -6.90
N THR A 215 22.42 -4.53 -5.89
CA THR A 215 23.02 -5.57 -5.05
C THR A 215 23.08 -5.20 -3.58
N GLN A 216 22.40 -4.12 -3.19
CA GLN A 216 22.38 -3.67 -1.80
C GLN A 216 21.40 -4.49 -0.95
N SER A 217 21.62 -4.47 0.35
CA SER A 217 20.73 -5.00 1.37
C SER A 217 20.23 -3.82 2.20
N LEU A 218 19.10 -3.25 1.80
CA LEU A 218 18.58 -2.00 2.36
C LEU A 218 17.45 -2.22 3.39
N GLU A 219 17.16 -3.45 3.77
CA GLU A 219 16.13 -3.78 4.77
C GLU A 219 16.31 -3.03 6.09
N GLY A 220 17.57 -2.73 6.45
CA GLY A 220 17.91 -1.94 7.64
C GLY A 220 17.31 -0.53 7.67
N MET A 221 17.02 0.06 6.51
CA MET A 221 16.39 1.39 6.42
C MET A 221 14.97 1.41 6.98
N PHE A 222 14.29 0.28 6.98
CA PHE A 222 12.89 0.17 7.39
C PHE A 222 12.69 -0.39 8.79
N LEU A 223 13.75 -0.82 9.49
CA LEU A 223 13.68 -1.44 10.82
C LEU A 223 13.05 -0.53 11.89
N ASN A 224 13.22 0.78 11.75
CA ASN A 224 12.70 1.76 12.71
C ASN A 224 11.34 2.37 12.30
N ILE A 225 10.64 1.75 11.36
CA ILE A 225 9.33 2.24 10.89
C ILE A 225 8.23 1.44 11.59
N PRO A 226 7.55 2.02 12.60
CA PRO A 226 6.42 1.36 13.23
C PRO A 226 5.30 1.09 12.22
N GLY A 227 4.71 -0.10 12.28
CA GLY A 227 3.70 -0.56 11.34
C GLY A 227 4.23 -1.49 10.24
N LEU A 228 5.55 -1.57 10.04
CA LEU A 228 6.17 -2.54 9.13
C LEU A 228 6.70 -3.76 9.90
N LYS A 229 6.59 -4.93 9.27
CA LYS A 229 7.25 -6.17 9.67
C LYS A 229 8.23 -6.57 8.58
N ILE A 230 9.45 -6.90 8.96
CA ILE A 230 10.51 -7.23 8.01
C ILE A 230 10.97 -8.67 8.26
N VAL A 231 11.03 -9.45 7.21
CA VAL A 231 11.55 -10.82 7.23
C VAL A 231 12.58 -11.01 6.14
N ALA A 232 13.66 -11.71 6.46
CA ALA A 232 14.72 -12.06 5.52
C ALA A 232 14.96 -13.59 5.62
N PRO A 233 14.25 -14.40 4.81
CA PRO A 233 14.40 -15.84 4.85
C PRO A 233 15.80 -16.27 4.40
N SER A 234 16.34 -17.33 5.02
CA SER A 234 17.68 -17.82 4.77
C SER A 234 17.76 -19.02 3.80
N ASP A 235 16.62 -19.64 3.50
CA ASP A 235 16.52 -20.83 2.65
C ASP A 235 15.16 -20.89 1.95
N PRO A 236 15.02 -21.75 0.91
CA PRO A 236 13.78 -21.87 0.14
C PRO A 236 12.55 -22.26 0.99
N PHE A 237 12.75 -23.09 2.02
CA PHE A 237 11.66 -23.53 2.87
C PHE A 237 11.09 -22.37 3.69
N THR A 238 11.97 -21.62 4.36
CA THR A 238 11.57 -20.43 5.12
C THR A 238 11.03 -19.33 4.23
N ALA A 239 11.53 -19.18 3.00
CA ALA A 239 10.99 -18.20 2.04
C ALA A 239 9.53 -18.49 1.70
N LYS A 240 9.17 -19.74 1.39
CA LYS A 240 7.78 -20.14 1.13
C LYS A 240 6.90 -19.92 2.36
N ALA A 241 7.35 -20.39 3.52
CA ALA A 241 6.57 -20.33 4.76
C ALA A 241 6.31 -18.88 5.21
N LEU A 242 7.35 -18.03 5.21
CA LEU A 242 7.24 -16.63 5.63
C LEU A 242 6.42 -15.80 4.66
N LEU A 243 6.50 -16.03 3.35
CA LEU A 243 5.67 -15.32 2.39
C LEU A 243 4.18 -15.62 2.63
N LYS A 244 3.82 -16.86 2.87
CA LYS A 244 2.44 -17.26 3.20
C LYS A 244 1.99 -16.67 4.53
N SER A 245 2.84 -16.69 5.55
CA SER A 245 2.52 -16.11 6.87
C SER A 245 2.41 -14.58 6.81
N ALA A 246 3.15 -13.92 5.94
CA ALA A 246 3.05 -12.48 5.74
C ALA A 246 1.76 -12.08 5.02
N TYR A 247 1.24 -12.96 4.16
CA TYR A 247 -0.01 -12.75 3.44
C TYR A 247 -1.24 -12.91 4.36
N GLU A 248 -1.24 -13.83 5.33
CA GLU A 248 -2.33 -14.08 6.28
C GLU A 248 -2.48 -12.99 7.35
#